data_dd3dc365f72fbfa04dba957d95693084
#
_entry.id   dd3dc365f72fbfa04dba957d95693084
#
_cell.length_a   1.000
_cell.length_b   1.000
_cell.length_c   1.000
_cell.angle_alpha   90.00
_cell.angle_beta   90.00
_cell.angle_gamma   90.00
#
_symmetry.space_group_name_H-M   'P 1'
#
loop_
_entity.id
_entity.type
_entity.pdbx_description
1 polymer ?
#
loop_
_entity_poly.entity_id
_entity_poly.type
_entity_poly.pdbx_seq_one_letter_code
_entity_poly.pdbx_strand_id
1 'polypeptide(L)'
;MLRKRIIPCLLLRNGALVKTVKFNKFDYIGDPVNTIRIFNELEVDELILLDILASRLNNEPDFELIKEVSEECFMPLTYGGGIKSVDDMRKILSIGVEKITINTSALKNPKLIEEGVKNFGSQCVVGSIDIKKNIFGKYTVYSRNILEGSIINPIETAIEMEDRGVGELLITSADRDGTWSGYDIELIKIIMDNVSIPVIVNGGAGYLSDIDELFKKTSSSAAAAGSLFIYQKKGMGVLVNFPDRIQIRNAIKS
;
A
#
# COMPACT_ATOMS: atom_id res chain seq x y z
N MET A 1 9.89 -20.61 3.34
CA MET A 1 9.41 -19.57 2.38
C MET A 1 8.19 -18.93 3.02
N LEU A 2 8.11 -17.60 3.12
CA LEU A 2 6.92 -16.91 3.63
C LEU A 2 5.73 -17.18 2.69
N ARG A 3 4.52 -17.35 3.25
CA ARG A 3 3.30 -17.50 2.45
C ARG A 3 3.08 -16.23 1.63
N LYS A 4 2.86 -16.37 0.33
CA LYS A 4 2.46 -15.27 -0.55
C LYS A 4 1.09 -14.74 -0.11
N ARG A 5 0.91 -13.40 -0.08
CA ARG A 5 -0.31 -12.74 0.35
C ARG A 5 -0.93 -11.95 -0.80
N ILE A 6 -2.25 -11.90 -0.84
CA ILE A 6 -3.02 -11.05 -1.75
C ILE A 6 -3.78 -10.06 -0.87
N ILE A 7 -3.55 -8.76 -1.07
CA ILE A 7 -3.95 -7.72 -0.13
C ILE A 7 -4.81 -6.66 -0.84
N PRO A 8 -6.09 -6.49 -0.51
CA PRO A 8 -6.83 -5.32 -0.92
C PRO A 8 -6.18 -4.05 -0.38
N CYS A 9 -5.95 -3.07 -1.28
CA CYS A 9 -5.41 -1.75 -0.94
C CYS A 9 -6.49 -0.69 -1.22
N LEU A 10 -7.06 -0.16 -0.15
CA LEU A 10 -8.12 0.83 -0.16
C LEU A 10 -7.57 2.23 0.07
N LEU A 11 -8.17 3.21 -0.60
CA LEU A 11 -7.75 4.61 -0.49
C LEU A 11 -8.85 5.42 0.18
N LEU A 12 -8.49 6.15 1.24
CA LEU A 12 -9.35 7.12 1.91
C LEU A 12 -9.10 8.53 1.39
N ARG A 13 -10.19 9.28 1.26
CA ARG A 13 -10.17 10.72 0.98
C ARG A 13 -11.41 11.37 1.60
N ASN A 14 -11.21 12.31 2.54
CA ASN A 14 -12.29 12.98 3.26
C ASN A 14 -13.30 11.99 3.90
N GLY A 15 -12.81 10.97 4.59
CA GLY A 15 -13.64 9.97 5.27
C GLY A 15 -14.34 8.95 4.36
N ALA A 16 -14.18 9.02 3.04
CA ALA A 16 -14.80 8.09 2.10
C ALA A 16 -13.76 7.29 1.33
N LEU A 17 -14.13 6.09 0.87
CA LEU A 17 -13.29 5.32 -0.04
C LEU A 17 -13.36 5.90 -1.44
N VAL A 18 -12.17 6.00 -2.05
CA VAL A 18 -12.01 6.43 -3.43
C VAL A 18 -11.09 5.49 -4.19
N LYS A 19 -11.16 5.55 -5.51
CA LYS A 19 -10.17 4.92 -6.38
C LYS A 19 -9.57 5.95 -7.32
N THR A 20 -8.27 5.79 -7.57
CA THR A 20 -7.52 6.71 -8.43
C THR A 20 -7.10 6.04 -9.73
N VAL A 21 -6.78 6.86 -10.74
CA VAL A 21 -6.05 6.45 -11.93
C VAL A 21 -4.81 7.33 -12.06
N LYS A 22 -3.64 6.73 -11.98
CA LYS A 22 -2.33 7.41 -12.01
C LYS A 22 -2.24 8.54 -10.98
N PHE A 23 -2.78 8.28 -9.78
CA PHE A 23 -2.84 9.23 -8.65
C PHE A 23 -3.59 10.55 -8.95
N ASN A 24 -4.39 10.61 -10.01
CA ASN A 24 -5.10 11.83 -10.43
C ASN A 24 -6.61 11.69 -10.26
N LYS A 25 -7.34 11.21 -11.23
CA LYS A 25 -8.80 11.12 -11.19
C LYS A 25 -9.27 10.36 -9.95
N PHE A 26 -10.34 10.86 -9.32
CA PHE A 26 -10.91 10.24 -8.12
C PHE A 26 -12.35 9.82 -8.40
N ASP A 27 -12.60 8.53 -8.28
CA ASP A 27 -13.95 7.99 -8.31
C ASP A 27 -14.36 7.61 -6.89
N TYR A 28 -15.54 8.02 -6.46
CA TYR A 28 -16.12 7.62 -5.18
C TYR A 28 -16.48 6.13 -5.22
N ILE A 29 -16.14 5.40 -4.18
CA ILE A 29 -16.38 3.96 -4.09
C ILE A 29 -17.47 3.65 -3.07
N GLY A 30 -17.38 4.23 -1.87
CA GLY A 30 -18.32 3.93 -0.81
C GLY A 30 -17.82 4.30 0.58
N ASP A 31 -18.54 3.80 1.55
CA ASP A 31 -18.22 3.92 2.96
C ASP A 31 -17.13 2.89 3.36
N PRO A 32 -16.09 3.29 4.12
CA PRO A 32 -15.00 2.40 4.49
C PRO A 32 -15.45 1.25 5.40
N VAL A 33 -16.28 1.53 6.40
CA VAL A 33 -16.74 0.54 7.40
C VAL A 33 -17.56 -0.55 6.72
N ASN A 34 -18.53 -0.17 5.87
CA ASN A 34 -19.34 -1.12 5.13
C ASN A 34 -18.53 -1.96 4.14
N THR A 35 -17.53 -1.35 3.49
CA THR A 35 -16.65 -2.08 2.56
C THR A 35 -15.80 -3.11 3.29
N ILE A 36 -15.31 -2.79 4.49
CA ILE A 36 -14.50 -3.70 5.31
C ILE A 36 -15.33 -4.89 5.80
N ARG A 37 -16.62 -4.67 6.18
CA ARG A 37 -17.54 -5.78 6.49
C ARG A 37 -17.65 -6.77 5.35
N ILE A 38 -17.75 -6.29 4.11
CA ILE A 38 -17.78 -7.18 2.93
C ILE A 38 -16.48 -7.97 2.80
N PHE A 39 -15.31 -7.34 3.03
CA PHE A 39 -14.03 -8.05 3.00
C PHE A 39 -13.88 -9.07 4.13
N ASN A 40 -14.47 -8.85 5.32
CA ASN A 40 -14.55 -9.87 6.37
C ASN A 40 -15.33 -11.11 5.89
N GLU A 41 -16.50 -10.89 5.28
CA GLU A 41 -17.33 -11.99 4.74
C GLU A 41 -16.60 -12.76 3.62
N LEU A 42 -15.73 -12.08 2.86
CA LEU A 42 -14.91 -12.67 1.81
C LEU A 42 -13.62 -13.33 2.32
N GLU A 43 -13.41 -13.35 3.65
CA GLU A 43 -12.27 -14.00 4.32
C GLU A 43 -10.90 -13.53 3.79
N VAL A 44 -10.72 -12.21 3.63
CA VAL A 44 -9.46 -11.62 3.18
C VAL A 44 -8.38 -11.80 4.22
N ASP A 45 -7.16 -12.16 3.79
CA ASP A 45 -6.05 -12.48 4.70
C ASP A 45 -5.40 -11.21 5.33
N GLU A 46 -5.44 -10.05 4.71
CA GLU A 46 -4.83 -8.78 5.17
C GLU A 46 -5.43 -7.61 4.38
N LEU A 47 -5.48 -6.41 4.95
CA LEU A 47 -6.00 -5.20 4.33
C LEU A 47 -5.03 -4.02 4.50
N ILE A 48 -4.89 -3.19 3.46
CA ILE A 48 -4.18 -1.91 3.53
C ILE A 48 -5.19 -0.78 3.31
N LEU A 49 -5.18 0.22 4.23
CA LEU A 49 -6.01 1.42 4.17
C LEU A 49 -5.11 2.67 4.19
N LEU A 50 -5.14 3.45 3.11
CA LEU A 50 -4.28 4.62 2.92
C LEU A 50 -5.09 5.90 2.82
N ASP A 51 -4.94 6.82 3.78
CA ASP A 51 -5.44 8.19 3.62
C ASP A 51 -4.49 9.00 2.73
N ILE A 52 -4.92 9.19 1.47
CA ILE A 52 -4.13 9.86 0.44
C ILE A 52 -4.17 11.39 0.52
N LEU A 53 -4.97 11.94 1.45
CA LEU A 53 -5.14 13.38 1.59
C LEU A 53 -4.49 13.94 2.86
N ALA A 54 -4.44 13.18 3.95
CA ALA A 54 -3.94 13.63 5.24
C ALA A 54 -2.53 14.24 5.15
N SER A 55 -1.56 13.52 4.59
CA SER A 55 -0.19 14.03 4.40
C SER A 55 -0.13 15.25 3.46
N ARG A 56 -1.00 15.33 2.46
CA ARG A 56 -1.05 16.43 1.49
C ARG A 56 -1.55 17.73 2.11
N LEU A 57 -2.55 17.64 2.98
CA LEU A 57 -3.13 18.77 3.69
C LEU A 57 -2.42 19.07 5.01
N ASN A 58 -1.39 18.29 5.34
CA ASN A 58 -0.71 18.33 6.63
C ASN A 58 -1.65 18.06 7.82
N ASN A 59 -2.68 17.25 7.62
CA ASN A 59 -3.59 16.80 8.66
C ASN A 59 -2.97 15.68 9.49
N GLU A 60 -3.47 15.50 10.71
CA GLU A 60 -3.25 14.30 11.51
C GLU A 60 -4.09 13.13 10.96
N PRO A 61 -3.76 11.87 11.34
CA PRO A 61 -4.64 10.74 11.11
C PRO A 61 -6.03 10.96 11.73
N ASP A 62 -7.07 10.55 11.03
CA ASP A 62 -8.44 10.56 11.57
C ASP A 62 -8.62 9.36 12.52
N PHE A 63 -8.27 9.57 13.80
CA PHE A 63 -8.25 8.50 14.79
C PHE A 63 -9.65 7.94 15.09
N GLU A 64 -10.72 8.74 14.95
CA GLU A 64 -12.09 8.27 15.14
C GLU A 64 -12.48 7.31 14.00
N LEU A 65 -12.24 7.70 12.76
CA LEU A 65 -12.50 6.83 11.60
C LEU A 65 -11.64 5.56 11.64
N ILE A 66 -10.36 5.68 12.03
CA ILE A 66 -9.46 4.51 12.18
C ILE A 66 -10.02 3.55 13.22
N LYS A 67 -10.57 4.07 14.33
CA LYS A 67 -11.19 3.26 15.37
C LYS A 67 -12.42 2.54 14.86
N GLU A 68 -13.36 3.26 14.22
CA GLU A 68 -14.56 2.65 13.62
C GLU A 68 -14.21 1.53 12.63
N VAL A 69 -13.21 1.78 11.77
CA VAL A 69 -12.69 0.80 10.82
C VAL A 69 -12.07 -0.40 11.53
N SER A 70 -11.24 -0.17 12.54
CA SER A 70 -10.52 -1.23 13.27
C SER A 70 -11.47 -2.13 14.07
N GLU A 71 -12.54 -1.56 14.65
CA GLU A 71 -13.57 -2.31 15.37
C GLU A 71 -14.33 -3.29 14.46
N GLU A 72 -14.43 -2.98 13.17
CA GLU A 72 -15.09 -3.83 12.17
C GLU A 72 -14.11 -4.72 11.38
N CYS A 73 -12.81 -4.51 11.50
CA CYS A 73 -11.79 -5.23 10.73
C CYS A 73 -11.27 -6.44 11.52
N PHE A 74 -11.63 -7.66 11.11
CA PHE A 74 -11.20 -8.91 11.76
C PHE A 74 -9.96 -9.53 11.12
N MET A 75 -9.44 -8.92 10.06
CA MET A 75 -8.18 -9.29 9.44
C MET A 75 -7.09 -8.30 9.80
N PRO A 76 -5.79 -8.68 9.72
CA PRO A 76 -4.69 -7.74 9.91
C PRO A 76 -4.84 -6.49 9.06
N LEU A 77 -4.82 -5.31 9.73
CA LEU A 77 -4.97 -4.01 9.10
C LEU A 77 -3.65 -3.25 9.10
N THR A 78 -3.26 -2.75 7.94
CA THR A 78 -2.19 -1.77 7.77
C THR A 78 -2.79 -0.41 7.46
N TYR A 79 -2.48 0.61 8.26
CA TYR A 79 -2.93 1.98 8.02
C TYR A 79 -1.77 2.89 7.63
N GLY A 80 -2.04 3.83 6.71
CA GLY A 80 -1.11 4.90 6.32
C GLY A 80 -1.80 6.21 5.98
N GLY A 81 -1.10 7.30 6.22
CA GLY A 81 -1.57 8.65 5.95
C GLY A 81 -1.55 9.55 7.19
N GLY A 82 -0.94 10.73 7.07
CA GLY A 82 -0.90 11.73 8.13
C GLY A 82 0.04 11.45 9.30
N ILE A 83 0.68 10.29 9.38
CA ILE A 83 1.58 9.89 10.48
C ILE A 83 2.85 10.74 10.45
N LYS A 84 3.14 11.49 11.54
CA LYS A 84 4.27 12.42 11.63
C LYS A 84 5.12 12.23 12.88
N SER A 85 4.64 11.48 13.86
CA SER A 85 5.28 11.29 15.14
C SER A 85 5.14 9.87 15.66
N VAL A 86 5.99 9.51 16.62
CA VAL A 86 5.88 8.25 17.37
C VAL A 86 4.57 8.18 18.16
N ASP A 87 4.04 9.33 18.58
CA ASP A 87 2.76 9.39 19.30
C ASP A 87 1.57 9.04 18.39
N ASP A 88 1.58 9.50 17.12
CA ASP A 88 0.59 9.08 16.13
C ASP A 88 0.65 7.57 15.90
N MET A 89 1.86 7.02 15.75
CA MET A 89 2.07 5.58 15.60
C MET A 89 1.48 4.82 16.78
N ARG A 90 1.78 5.28 18.03
CA ARG A 90 1.28 4.64 19.24
C ARG A 90 -0.23 4.66 19.32
N LYS A 91 -0.87 5.80 19.02
CA LYS A 91 -2.32 5.93 19.01
C LYS A 91 -2.96 4.95 18.01
N ILE A 92 -2.45 4.90 16.78
CA ILE A 92 -2.97 4.01 15.72
C ILE A 92 -2.84 2.54 16.15
N LEU A 93 -1.66 2.12 16.60
CA LEU A 93 -1.43 0.73 17.03
C LEU A 93 -2.27 0.38 18.27
N SER A 94 -2.50 1.33 19.21
CA SER A 94 -3.34 1.09 20.38
C SER A 94 -4.84 0.95 20.07
N ILE A 95 -5.30 1.44 18.92
CA ILE A 95 -6.66 1.27 18.42
C ILE A 95 -6.90 -0.18 17.92
N GLY A 96 -5.84 -0.92 17.57
CA GLY A 96 -5.94 -2.31 17.06
C GLY A 96 -5.42 -2.50 15.64
N VAL A 97 -4.84 -1.45 15.04
CA VAL A 97 -4.13 -1.58 13.76
C VAL A 97 -2.82 -2.35 13.98
N GLU A 98 -2.51 -3.36 13.17
CA GLU A 98 -1.31 -4.19 13.34
C GLU A 98 -0.05 -3.57 12.74
N LYS A 99 -0.19 -2.85 11.64
CA LYS A 99 0.94 -2.21 10.96
C LYS A 99 0.62 -0.77 10.57
N ILE A 100 1.63 0.06 10.62
CA ILE A 100 1.59 1.42 10.08
C ILE A 100 2.46 1.50 8.84
N THR A 101 2.03 2.26 7.84
CA THR A 101 2.88 2.56 6.68
C THR A 101 3.18 4.04 6.58
N ILE A 102 4.45 4.37 6.39
CA ILE A 102 4.96 5.74 6.31
C ILE A 102 5.67 5.99 4.99
N ASN A 103 5.33 7.11 4.35
CA ASN A 103 5.90 7.55 3.06
C ASN A 103 6.47 8.96 3.20
N THR A 104 5.66 10.00 3.01
CA THR A 104 6.09 11.41 3.00
C THR A 104 6.85 11.81 4.27
N SER A 105 6.42 11.34 5.44
CA SER A 105 7.07 11.64 6.71
C SER A 105 8.44 10.99 6.81
N ALA A 106 8.60 9.75 6.32
CA ALA A 106 9.88 9.06 6.27
C ALA A 106 10.87 9.76 5.33
N LEU A 107 10.40 10.25 4.18
CA LEU A 107 11.24 11.01 3.23
C LEU A 107 11.67 12.38 3.79
N LYS A 108 10.85 13.02 4.64
CA LYS A 108 11.17 14.31 5.27
C LYS A 108 12.00 14.17 6.54
N ASN A 109 11.73 13.16 7.33
CA ASN A 109 12.40 12.85 8.58
C ASN A 109 12.65 11.34 8.70
N PRO A 110 13.74 10.84 8.11
CA PRO A 110 14.05 9.40 8.14
C PRO A 110 14.23 8.82 9.55
N LYS A 111 14.60 9.65 10.56
CA LYS A 111 14.71 9.21 11.97
C LYS A 111 13.39 8.72 12.54
N LEU A 112 12.26 9.15 11.99
CA LEU A 112 10.94 8.67 12.40
C LEU A 112 10.79 7.16 12.23
N ILE A 113 11.45 6.56 11.21
CA ILE A 113 11.51 5.11 11.02
C ILE A 113 12.19 4.45 12.21
N GLU A 114 13.41 4.89 12.54
CA GLU A 114 14.23 4.31 13.62
C GLU A 114 13.50 4.40 14.97
N GLU A 115 12.89 5.56 15.25
CA GLU A 115 12.11 5.77 16.47
C GLU A 115 10.87 4.87 16.51
N GLY A 116 10.15 4.71 15.39
CA GLY A 116 9.00 3.81 15.28
C GLY A 116 9.40 2.36 15.49
N VAL A 117 10.45 1.90 14.81
CA VAL A 117 10.99 0.54 14.93
C VAL A 117 11.47 0.25 16.36
N LYS A 118 12.17 1.20 17.00
CA LYS A 118 12.63 1.07 18.38
C LYS A 118 11.49 0.91 19.38
N ASN A 119 10.36 1.60 19.16
CA ASN A 119 9.23 1.58 20.08
C ASN A 119 8.28 0.40 19.86
N PHE A 120 8.07 -0.03 18.59
CA PHE A 120 7.01 -0.97 18.23
C PHE A 120 7.51 -2.24 17.55
N GLY A 121 8.79 -2.30 17.18
CA GLY A 121 9.38 -3.39 16.40
C GLY A 121 9.24 -3.19 14.89
N SER A 122 10.17 -3.78 14.14
CA SER A 122 10.21 -3.69 12.67
C SER A 122 8.93 -4.21 12.01
N GLN A 123 8.33 -5.27 12.59
CA GLN A 123 7.11 -5.91 12.06
C GLN A 123 5.89 -4.97 12.01
N CYS A 124 5.87 -3.89 12.81
CA CYS A 124 4.79 -2.91 12.83
C CYS A 124 5.01 -1.73 11.87
N VAL A 125 6.20 -1.59 11.27
CA VAL A 125 6.55 -0.43 10.44
C VAL A 125 6.82 -0.84 9.00
N VAL A 126 5.99 -0.35 8.08
CA VAL A 126 6.10 -0.55 6.63
C VAL A 126 6.59 0.75 5.98
N GLY A 127 7.69 0.69 5.24
CA GLY A 127 8.15 1.79 4.41
C GLY A 127 7.37 1.83 3.10
N SER A 128 6.73 2.95 2.76
CA SER A 128 6.01 3.09 1.49
C SER A 128 6.76 4.00 0.53
N ILE A 129 6.91 3.55 -0.73
CA ILE A 129 7.56 4.30 -1.79
C ILE A 129 6.67 4.31 -3.02
N ASP A 130 6.18 5.49 -3.39
CA ASP A 130 5.47 5.69 -4.65
C ASP A 130 6.48 6.05 -5.74
N ILE A 131 6.43 5.36 -6.86
CA ILE A 131 7.43 5.49 -7.93
C ILE A 131 6.74 5.76 -9.26
N LYS A 132 7.33 6.66 -10.05
CA LYS A 132 6.93 6.94 -11.43
C LYS A 132 8.13 7.02 -12.36
N LYS A 133 7.91 6.92 -13.66
CA LYS A 133 8.93 7.29 -14.66
C LYS A 133 8.90 8.80 -14.92
N ASN A 134 10.09 9.40 -14.99
CA ASN A 134 10.22 10.79 -15.42
C ASN A 134 10.14 10.88 -16.96
N ILE A 135 10.27 12.10 -17.52
CA ILE A 135 10.23 12.35 -18.97
C ILE A 135 11.32 11.62 -19.77
N PHE A 136 12.39 11.20 -19.11
CA PHE A 136 13.50 10.43 -19.70
C PHE A 136 13.34 8.93 -19.50
N GLY A 137 12.21 8.47 -18.99
CA GLY A 137 11.93 7.06 -18.72
C GLY A 137 12.61 6.45 -17.49
N LYS A 138 13.31 7.27 -16.67
CA LYS A 138 13.98 6.83 -15.43
C LYS A 138 13.00 6.80 -14.27
N TYR A 139 13.08 5.77 -13.44
CA TYR A 139 12.31 5.69 -12.19
C TYR A 139 12.74 6.76 -11.20
N THR A 140 11.77 7.40 -10.57
CA THR A 140 11.97 8.40 -9.51
C THR A 140 10.88 8.27 -8.48
N VAL A 141 11.18 8.58 -7.22
CA VAL A 141 10.18 8.64 -6.16
C VAL A 141 9.17 9.74 -6.49
N TYR A 142 7.89 9.40 -6.38
CA TYR A 142 6.80 10.33 -6.57
C TYR A 142 6.31 10.84 -5.21
N SER A 143 6.48 12.12 -4.97
CA SER A 143 5.90 12.77 -3.79
C SER A 143 5.47 14.19 -4.17
N ARG A 144 4.21 14.51 -3.90
CA ARG A 144 3.68 15.87 -4.13
C ARG A 144 4.12 16.88 -3.07
N ASN A 145 4.68 16.40 -1.96
CA ASN A 145 5.03 17.20 -0.79
C ASN A 145 6.55 17.38 -0.60
N ILE A 146 7.34 16.86 -1.51
CA ILE A 146 8.79 17.09 -1.55
C ILE A 146 9.06 18.11 -2.64
N LEU A 147 10.09 18.93 -2.44
CA LEU A 147 10.48 20.05 -3.31
C LEU A 147 10.31 19.69 -4.79
N GLU A 148 9.49 20.47 -5.50
CA GLU A 148 9.32 20.33 -6.95
C GLU A 148 10.70 20.38 -7.62
N GLY A 149 10.99 19.36 -8.45
CA GLY A 149 12.27 19.26 -9.16
C GLY A 149 13.31 18.34 -8.53
N SER A 150 13.10 17.83 -7.32
CA SER A 150 14.01 16.83 -6.73
C SER A 150 13.83 15.48 -7.43
N ILE A 151 14.93 14.94 -7.97
CA ILE A 151 14.99 13.58 -8.50
C ILE A 151 15.50 12.69 -7.36
N ILE A 152 14.58 11.96 -6.71
CA ILE A 152 14.93 11.03 -5.63
C ILE A 152 15.01 9.62 -6.23
N ASN A 153 16.15 8.96 -5.98
CA ASN A 153 16.39 7.61 -6.46
C ASN A 153 15.58 6.60 -5.63
N PRO A 154 14.67 5.81 -6.23
CA PRO A 154 13.85 4.86 -5.48
C PRO A 154 14.65 3.70 -4.88
N ILE A 155 15.77 3.31 -5.50
CA ILE A 155 16.63 2.24 -4.98
C ILE A 155 17.32 2.70 -3.69
N GLU A 156 17.97 3.89 -3.72
CA GLU A 156 18.61 4.46 -2.54
C GLU A 156 17.61 4.68 -1.40
N THR A 157 16.38 5.10 -1.73
CA THR A 157 15.30 5.26 -0.74
C THR A 157 14.90 3.91 -0.13
N ALA A 158 14.80 2.86 -0.93
CA ALA A 158 14.45 1.52 -0.44
C ALA A 158 15.53 0.96 0.50
N ILE A 159 16.80 1.11 0.12
CA ILE A 159 17.98 0.72 0.94
C ILE A 159 17.97 1.51 2.25
N GLU A 160 17.81 2.84 2.18
CA GLU A 160 17.78 3.68 3.38
C GLU A 160 16.65 3.30 4.34
N MET A 161 15.45 2.99 3.84
CA MET A 161 14.34 2.54 4.68
C MET A 161 14.65 1.18 5.34
N GLU A 162 15.24 0.23 4.61
CA GLU A 162 15.69 -1.06 5.15
C GLU A 162 16.75 -0.87 6.23
N ASP A 163 17.79 -0.07 5.98
CA ASP A 163 18.89 0.19 6.93
C ASP A 163 18.37 0.84 8.22
N ARG A 164 17.28 1.61 8.14
CA ARG A 164 16.61 2.20 9.30
C ARG A 164 15.66 1.24 10.02
N GLY A 165 15.48 0.02 9.50
CA GLY A 165 14.85 -1.09 10.16
C GLY A 165 13.37 -1.30 9.88
N VAL A 166 12.79 -0.76 8.78
CA VAL A 166 11.42 -1.14 8.39
C VAL A 166 11.35 -2.66 8.18
N GLY A 167 10.26 -3.28 8.59
CA GLY A 167 10.09 -4.73 8.44
C GLY A 167 9.62 -5.16 7.05
N GLU A 168 9.06 -4.25 6.27
CA GLU A 168 8.49 -4.51 4.95
C GLU A 168 8.45 -3.23 4.10
N LEU A 169 8.52 -3.35 2.78
CA LEU A 169 8.35 -2.23 1.85
C LEU A 169 7.04 -2.38 1.06
N LEU A 170 6.28 -1.28 0.95
CA LEU A 170 5.14 -1.15 0.04
C LEU A 170 5.57 -0.31 -1.17
N ILE A 171 5.75 -0.96 -2.32
CA ILE A 171 6.18 -0.32 -3.56
C ILE A 171 4.99 -0.12 -4.49
N THR A 172 4.67 1.15 -4.78
CA THR A 172 3.54 1.49 -5.65
C THR A 172 4.01 2.11 -6.96
N SER A 173 3.65 1.50 -8.10
CA SER A 173 3.84 2.11 -9.42
C SER A 173 2.72 3.12 -9.69
N ALA A 174 3.00 4.42 -9.52
CA ALA A 174 2.03 5.49 -9.75
C ALA A 174 1.55 5.57 -11.21
N ASP A 175 2.42 5.25 -12.17
CA ASP A 175 2.07 5.25 -13.59
C ASP A 175 1.11 4.12 -13.98
N ARG A 176 1.08 3.04 -13.20
CA ARG A 176 0.20 1.89 -13.41
C ARG A 176 -1.04 1.89 -12.52
N ASP A 177 -1.07 2.72 -11.46
CA ASP A 177 -2.23 2.78 -10.56
C ASP A 177 -3.54 2.97 -11.32
N GLY A 178 -4.51 2.09 -11.09
CA GLY A 178 -5.85 2.12 -11.69
C GLY A 178 -5.92 1.84 -13.19
N THR A 179 -4.81 1.50 -13.86
CA THR A 179 -4.77 1.34 -15.33
C THR A 179 -5.19 -0.04 -15.83
N TRP A 180 -5.18 -1.07 -14.98
CA TRP A 180 -5.46 -2.46 -15.35
C TRP A 180 -4.42 -3.06 -16.33
N SER A 181 -3.16 -2.58 -16.27
CA SER A 181 -2.08 -2.97 -17.19
C SER A 181 -1.07 -3.94 -16.59
N GLY A 182 -1.40 -4.54 -15.45
CA GLY A 182 -0.51 -5.40 -14.69
C GLY A 182 0.54 -4.63 -13.88
N TYR A 183 1.27 -5.32 -13.02
CA TYR A 183 2.34 -4.76 -12.19
C TYR A 183 3.57 -4.35 -13.02
N ASP A 184 4.36 -3.42 -12.50
CA ASP A 184 5.64 -3.01 -13.09
C ASP A 184 6.75 -3.98 -12.67
N ILE A 185 6.82 -5.13 -13.36
CA ILE A 185 7.76 -6.21 -13.04
C ILE A 185 9.22 -5.75 -13.11
N GLU A 186 9.56 -4.88 -14.07
CA GLU A 186 10.91 -4.32 -14.23
C GLU A 186 11.31 -3.53 -12.97
N LEU A 187 10.45 -2.59 -12.55
CA LEU A 187 10.64 -1.81 -11.33
C LEU A 187 10.84 -2.71 -10.11
N ILE A 188 9.97 -3.71 -9.95
CA ILE A 188 10.00 -4.58 -8.78
C ILE A 188 11.27 -5.40 -8.71
N LYS A 189 11.74 -5.94 -9.83
CA LYS A 189 13.04 -6.66 -9.90
C LYS A 189 14.18 -5.75 -9.47
N ILE A 190 14.24 -4.53 -10.00
CA ILE A 190 15.29 -3.56 -9.67
C ILE A 190 15.30 -3.27 -8.13
N ILE A 191 14.14 -3.07 -7.52
CA ILE A 191 14.07 -2.84 -6.06
C ILE A 191 14.53 -4.10 -5.31
N MET A 192 13.99 -5.27 -5.65
CA MET A 192 14.26 -6.53 -4.94
C MET A 192 15.68 -7.02 -5.08
N ASP A 193 16.39 -6.66 -6.14
CA ASP A 193 17.82 -6.96 -6.31
C ASP A 193 18.71 -6.15 -5.33
N ASN A 194 18.14 -5.13 -4.66
CA ASN A 194 18.86 -4.20 -3.78
C ASN A 194 18.41 -4.22 -2.32
N VAL A 195 17.34 -4.94 -1.98
CA VAL A 195 16.83 -5.07 -0.59
C VAL A 195 16.62 -6.55 -0.23
N SER A 196 16.71 -6.86 1.07
CA SER A 196 16.51 -8.22 1.58
C SER A 196 15.18 -8.44 2.29
N ILE A 197 14.52 -7.35 2.70
CA ILE A 197 13.23 -7.39 3.42
C ILE A 197 12.06 -7.68 2.47
N PRO A 198 10.94 -8.18 3.02
CA PRO A 198 9.73 -8.44 2.24
C PRO A 198 9.21 -7.21 1.48
N VAL A 199 8.77 -7.43 0.24
CA VAL A 199 8.20 -6.37 -0.62
C VAL A 199 6.76 -6.69 -0.96
N ILE A 200 5.85 -5.74 -0.64
CA ILE A 200 4.47 -5.68 -1.11
C ILE A 200 4.44 -4.85 -2.39
N VAL A 201 3.88 -5.41 -3.45
CA VAL A 201 3.81 -4.75 -4.76
C VAL A 201 2.41 -4.22 -5.01
N ASN A 202 2.28 -2.94 -5.34
CA ASN A 202 1.02 -2.27 -5.59
C ASN A 202 1.01 -1.48 -6.91
N GLY A 203 -0.19 -1.29 -7.48
CA GLY A 203 -0.44 -0.48 -8.67
C GLY A 203 -0.39 -1.26 -9.98
N GLY A 204 -1.54 -1.29 -10.66
CA GLY A 204 -1.66 -1.82 -12.02
C GLY A 204 -2.48 -3.10 -12.17
N ALA A 205 -2.60 -3.93 -11.16
CA ALA A 205 -3.36 -5.18 -11.25
C ALA A 205 -4.83 -4.96 -11.63
N GLY A 206 -5.27 -5.71 -12.62
CA GLY A 206 -6.64 -5.72 -13.09
C GLY A 206 -7.24 -7.14 -13.12
N TYR A 207 -6.39 -8.15 -13.18
CA TYR A 207 -6.78 -9.54 -13.28
C TYR A 207 -5.96 -10.41 -12.34
N LEU A 208 -6.48 -11.59 -11.96
CA LEU A 208 -5.73 -12.57 -11.17
C LEU A 208 -4.47 -13.08 -11.89
N SER A 209 -4.49 -13.09 -13.22
CA SER A 209 -3.31 -13.40 -14.03
C SER A 209 -2.14 -12.43 -13.82
N ASP A 210 -2.42 -11.17 -13.45
CA ASP A 210 -1.37 -10.19 -13.16
C ASP A 210 -0.65 -10.54 -11.83
N ILE A 211 -1.40 -11.08 -10.85
CA ILE A 211 -0.86 -11.57 -9.59
C ILE A 211 -0.02 -12.85 -9.82
N ASP A 212 -0.52 -13.77 -10.62
CA ASP A 212 0.22 -14.98 -11.02
C ASP A 212 1.53 -14.61 -11.75
N GLU A 213 1.47 -13.67 -12.70
CA GLU A 213 2.65 -13.18 -13.40
C GLU A 213 3.67 -12.54 -12.45
N LEU A 214 3.21 -11.71 -11.50
CA LEU A 214 4.08 -11.09 -10.50
C LEU A 214 4.83 -12.16 -9.70
N PHE A 215 4.11 -13.13 -9.13
CA PHE A 215 4.73 -14.16 -8.30
C PHE A 215 5.61 -15.14 -9.06
N LYS A 216 5.35 -15.37 -10.34
CA LYS A 216 6.23 -16.15 -11.23
C LYS A 216 7.52 -15.43 -11.58
N LYS A 217 7.44 -14.12 -11.77
CA LYS A 217 8.57 -13.32 -12.28
C LYS A 217 9.40 -12.67 -11.20
N THR A 218 8.91 -12.64 -9.93
CA THR A 218 9.56 -12.01 -8.79
C THR A 218 9.46 -12.86 -7.54
N SER A 219 10.30 -12.58 -6.53
CA SER A 219 10.21 -13.17 -5.19
C SER A 219 9.39 -12.30 -4.21
N SER A 220 8.54 -11.37 -4.71
CA SER A 220 7.72 -10.49 -3.87
C SER A 220 6.93 -11.28 -2.82
N SER A 221 6.78 -10.71 -1.63
CA SER A 221 6.10 -11.35 -0.49
C SER A 221 4.58 -11.22 -0.60
N ALA A 222 4.10 -10.15 -1.24
CA ALA A 222 2.68 -9.87 -1.39
C ALA A 222 2.36 -9.08 -2.66
N ALA A 223 1.13 -9.27 -3.14
CA ALA A 223 0.51 -8.53 -4.22
C ALA A 223 -0.65 -7.70 -3.65
N ALA A 224 -0.53 -6.37 -3.66
CA ALA A 224 -1.61 -5.47 -3.27
C ALA A 224 -2.35 -4.95 -4.51
N ALA A 225 -3.67 -4.83 -4.43
CA ALA A 225 -4.49 -4.30 -5.50
C ALA A 225 -5.72 -3.56 -4.98
N GLY A 226 -6.11 -2.49 -5.68
CA GLY A 226 -7.35 -1.76 -5.41
C GLY A 226 -8.41 -2.07 -6.45
N SER A 227 -8.19 -1.66 -7.70
CA SER A 227 -9.20 -1.77 -8.77
C SER A 227 -9.74 -3.18 -8.98
N LEU A 228 -8.88 -4.19 -8.89
CA LEU A 228 -9.23 -5.61 -9.04
C LEU A 228 -10.31 -6.06 -8.04
N PHE A 229 -10.29 -5.51 -6.80
CA PHE A 229 -11.18 -5.95 -5.73
C PHE A 229 -12.37 -5.02 -5.50
N ILE A 230 -12.38 -3.85 -6.14
CA ILE A 230 -13.39 -2.81 -5.96
C ILE A 230 -14.36 -2.72 -7.14
N TYR A 231 -13.92 -3.09 -8.33
CA TYR A 231 -14.77 -3.04 -9.52
C TYR A 231 -15.09 -4.43 -10.05
N GLN A 232 -16.28 -4.58 -10.63
CA GLN A 232 -16.65 -5.82 -11.29
C GLN A 232 -15.70 -6.15 -12.45
N LYS A 233 -15.40 -5.16 -13.30
CA LYS A 233 -14.44 -5.18 -14.41
C LYS A 233 -14.04 -3.75 -14.76
N LYS A 234 -13.03 -3.59 -15.60
CA LYS A 234 -12.61 -2.30 -16.13
C LYS A 234 -13.78 -1.56 -16.78
N GLY A 235 -14.07 -0.34 -16.32
CA GLY A 235 -15.16 0.49 -16.83
C GLY A 235 -16.56 0.12 -16.37
N MET A 236 -16.70 -0.83 -15.44
CA MET A 236 -17.97 -1.22 -14.84
C MET A 236 -18.14 -0.62 -13.44
N GLY A 237 -19.33 -0.80 -12.85
CA GLY A 237 -19.68 -0.30 -11.53
C GLY A 237 -18.86 -0.92 -10.39
N VAL A 238 -18.99 -0.29 -9.23
CA VAL A 238 -18.39 -0.76 -7.98
C VAL A 238 -19.06 -2.08 -7.58
N LEU A 239 -18.23 -3.07 -7.32
CA LEU A 239 -18.62 -4.36 -6.76
C LEU A 239 -17.42 -4.90 -5.99
N VAL A 240 -17.47 -4.78 -4.67
CA VAL A 240 -16.45 -5.34 -3.79
C VAL A 240 -16.43 -6.86 -3.96
N ASN A 241 -15.27 -7.39 -4.30
CA ASN A 241 -15.07 -8.81 -4.56
C ASN A 241 -13.67 -9.24 -4.13
N PHE A 242 -13.52 -10.54 -3.88
CA PHE A 242 -12.22 -11.15 -3.60
C PHE A 242 -12.22 -12.59 -4.13
N PRO A 243 -11.10 -13.08 -4.67
CA PRO A 243 -11.04 -14.44 -5.20
C PRO A 243 -11.19 -15.47 -4.09
N ASP A 244 -11.85 -16.57 -4.39
CA ASP A 244 -11.97 -17.68 -3.46
C ASP A 244 -10.61 -18.38 -3.20
N ARG A 245 -10.56 -19.24 -2.17
CA ARG A 245 -9.33 -19.94 -1.78
C ARG A 245 -8.75 -20.83 -2.89
N ILE A 246 -9.58 -21.34 -3.80
CA ILE A 246 -9.13 -22.17 -4.92
C ILE A 246 -8.47 -21.30 -5.98
N GLN A 247 -9.10 -20.16 -6.31
CA GLN A 247 -8.56 -19.17 -7.23
C GLN A 247 -7.22 -18.60 -6.73
N ILE A 248 -7.15 -18.26 -5.42
CA ILE A 248 -5.92 -17.81 -4.78
C ILE A 248 -4.82 -18.88 -4.87
N ARG A 249 -5.14 -20.14 -4.54
CA ARG A 249 -4.16 -21.24 -4.64
C ARG A 249 -3.64 -21.41 -6.06
N ASN A 250 -4.49 -21.25 -7.05
CA ASN A 250 -4.09 -21.39 -8.45
C ASN A 250 -3.21 -20.20 -8.89
N ALA A 251 -3.48 -18.98 -8.40
CA ALA A 251 -2.68 -17.79 -8.66
C ALA A 251 -1.33 -17.74 -7.89
N ILE A 252 -1.17 -18.57 -6.84
CA ILE A 252 0.05 -18.59 -6.00
C ILE A 252 0.91 -19.84 -6.22
N LYS A 253 0.37 -20.89 -6.89
CA LYS A 253 1.04 -22.20 -7.07
C LYS A 253 2.22 -22.20 -8.03
N SER A 254 2.70 -21.07 -8.42
CA SER A 254 3.80 -20.92 -9.38
C SER A 254 5.14 -20.90 -8.69
#